data_ad6af8ea9ad583ea5d75d204317dcbea
#
_entry.id   ad6af8ea9ad583ea5d75d204317dcbea
#
_cell.length_a   1.000
_cell.length_b   1.000
_cell.length_c   1.000
_cell.angle_alpha   90.00
_cell.angle_beta   90.00
_cell.angle_gamma   90.00
#
_symmetry.space_group_name_H-M   'P 1'
#
loop_
_entity.id
_entity.type
_entity.pdbx_description
1 polymer ?
#
loop_
_entity_poly.entity_id
_entity_poly.type
_entity_poly.pdbx_seq_one_letter_code
_entity_poly.pdbx_strand_id
1 'polypeptide(L)'
;MLAAVYHGPNDLRVEDVPVPRIGEGELLVKVHSASICGTDLRILHGNHRMYPSGTVRIPGHEVVGSIAEAGADQKAHPAGQRVFCAPNTGCGHCLQCITGNNNLCANYDAIGVTSDGGFAEYVRIPAKSVQQGNIIPIGDAVDPAVAALTEPFACVVRGQNALRMQPGEVVLVIGAGPIGIMHAKLAKARGAGQVIVSEMIPDRADQARRLGIGRVVDPAAEDLKQVLWQESNSRGADIIIVAAPAHAAQESALELAAISGRINFFGGLPKDRPTVTIDSNLIHYKELVITATTACSTADCWQASQIIASGLVDL
;
A
#
# COMPACT_ATOMS: atom_id res chain seq x y z
N MET A 1 -26.50 -9.69 7.27
CA MET A 1 -25.30 -9.96 6.46
C MET A 1 -24.19 -10.51 7.34
N LEU A 2 -23.37 -11.40 6.80
CA LEU A 2 -22.20 -11.85 7.52
C LEU A 2 -21.11 -10.77 7.51
N ALA A 3 -20.45 -10.56 8.67
CA ALA A 3 -19.35 -9.64 8.81
C ALA A 3 -18.34 -10.14 9.86
N ALA A 4 -17.05 -9.84 9.67
CA ALA A 4 -16.03 -10.04 10.68
C ALA A 4 -15.96 -8.79 11.57
N VAL A 5 -16.51 -8.90 12.78
CA VAL A 5 -16.64 -7.78 13.73
C VAL A 5 -15.53 -7.84 14.77
N TYR A 6 -14.75 -6.77 14.88
CA TYR A 6 -13.75 -6.59 15.92
C TYR A 6 -14.41 -6.11 17.22
N HIS A 7 -14.18 -6.79 18.33
CA HIS A 7 -14.69 -6.46 19.66
C HIS A 7 -13.60 -6.05 20.64
N GLY A 8 -12.35 -6.27 20.29
CA GLY A 8 -11.21 -5.96 21.14
C GLY A 8 -9.95 -6.72 20.69
N PRO A 9 -8.81 -6.54 21.41
CA PRO A 9 -7.56 -7.23 21.07
C PRO A 9 -7.74 -8.76 20.99
N ASN A 10 -7.37 -9.34 19.84
CA ASN A 10 -7.52 -10.77 19.51
C ASN A 10 -8.95 -11.30 19.54
N ASP A 11 -9.94 -10.42 19.47
CA ASP A 11 -11.36 -10.77 19.43
C ASP A 11 -12.00 -10.25 18.13
N LEU A 12 -11.93 -11.06 17.10
CA LEU A 12 -12.57 -10.85 15.80
C LEU A 12 -13.55 -12.01 15.57
N ARG A 13 -14.85 -11.69 15.41
CA ARG A 13 -15.92 -12.68 15.32
C ARG A 13 -16.66 -12.53 14.00
N VAL A 14 -17.03 -13.67 13.40
CA VAL A 14 -17.97 -13.68 12.27
C VAL A 14 -19.38 -13.68 12.82
N GLU A 15 -20.13 -12.63 12.53
CA GLU A 15 -21.47 -12.40 13.09
C GLU A 15 -22.47 -12.04 11.99
N ASP A 16 -23.75 -12.30 12.25
CA ASP A 16 -24.84 -11.79 11.41
C ASP A 16 -25.26 -10.41 11.93
N VAL A 17 -25.01 -9.38 11.13
CA VAL A 17 -25.30 -7.99 11.44
C VAL A 17 -26.27 -7.40 10.40
N PRO A 18 -27.04 -6.35 10.73
CA PRO A 18 -27.90 -5.68 9.75
C PRO A 18 -27.11 -5.17 8.54
N VAL A 19 -27.68 -5.26 7.34
CA VAL A 19 -27.15 -4.57 6.16
C VAL A 19 -27.23 -3.06 6.41
N PRO A 20 -26.15 -2.28 6.18
CA PRO A 20 -26.16 -0.83 6.40
C PRO A 20 -27.23 -0.14 5.54
N ARG A 21 -27.96 0.79 6.13
CA ARG A 21 -28.83 1.70 5.37
C ARG A 21 -28.02 2.87 4.86
N ILE A 22 -28.31 3.29 3.64
CA ILE A 22 -27.67 4.46 3.02
C ILE A 22 -28.62 5.67 3.02
N GLY A 23 -28.01 6.86 3.04
CA GLY A 23 -28.67 8.15 2.89
C GLY A 23 -28.37 8.79 1.55
N GLU A 24 -28.76 10.07 1.44
CA GLU A 24 -28.41 10.90 0.29
C GLU A 24 -26.90 11.01 0.10
N GLY A 25 -26.42 10.91 -1.12
CA GLY A 25 -24.99 10.99 -1.45
C GLY A 25 -24.17 9.74 -1.16
N GLU A 26 -24.73 8.74 -0.49
CA GLU A 26 -24.03 7.53 -0.09
C GLU A 26 -24.23 6.38 -1.09
N LEU A 27 -23.34 5.38 -1.01
CA LEU A 27 -23.47 4.15 -1.78
C LEU A 27 -23.43 2.94 -0.84
N LEU A 28 -24.17 1.89 -1.22
CA LEU A 28 -24.01 0.55 -0.67
C LEU A 28 -23.27 -0.31 -1.70
N VAL A 29 -22.13 -0.86 -1.32
CA VAL A 29 -21.33 -1.73 -2.18
C VAL A 29 -21.44 -3.16 -1.68
N LYS A 30 -21.87 -4.10 -2.55
CA LYS A 30 -21.76 -5.53 -2.32
C LYS A 30 -20.33 -5.95 -2.54
N VAL A 31 -19.66 -6.44 -1.51
CA VAL A 31 -18.24 -6.80 -1.55
C VAL A 31 -18.04 -8.09 -2.34
N HIS A 32 -17.11 -8.10 -3.28
CA HIS A 32 -16.68 -9.28 -4.02
C HIS A 32 -15.37 -9.82 -3.47
N SER A 33 -14.45 -8.93 -3.11
CA SER A 33 -13.15 -9.26 -2.57
C SER A 33 -12.65 -8.16 -1.64
N ALA A 34 -11.97 -8.55 -0.57
CA ALA A 34 -11.22 -7.66 0.31
C ALA A 34 -9.92 -8.35 0.73
N SER A 35 -8.79 -7.67 0.59
CA SER A 35 -7.50 -8.22 1.00
C SER A 35 -7.14 -7.84 2.44
N ILE A 36 -6.22 -8.59 3.03
CA ILE A 36 -5.77 -8.41 4.42
C ILE A 36 -4.44 -7.65 4.42
N CYS A 37 -4.42 -6.52 5.11
CA CYS A 37 -3.25 -5.67 5.29
C CYS A 37 -2.54 -5.94 6.64
N GLY A 38 -1.27 -5.57 6.74
CA GLY A 38 -0.58 -5.49 8.03
C GLY A 38 -1.23 -4.53 9.03
N THR A 39 -2.04 -3.58 8.56
CA THR A 39 -2.88 -2.72 9.40
C THR A 39 -3.98 -3.50 10.09
N ASP A 40 -4.61 -4.47 9.41
CA ASP A 40 -5.66 -5.31 10.01
C ASP A 40 -5.08 -6.21 11.11
N LEU A 41 -3.86 -6.70 10.96
CA LEU A 41 -3.15 -7.43 12.02
C LEU A 41 -2.87 -6.53 13.22
N ARG A 42 -2.49 -5.27 13.01
CA ARG A 42 -2.32 -4.29 14.10
C ARG A 42 -3.64 -3.96 14.79
N ILE A 43 -4.73 -3.90 14.05
CA ILE A 43 -6.08 -3.75 14.59
C ILE A 43 -6.41 -4.97 15.45
N LEU A 44 -6.27 -6.18 14.90
CA LEU A 44 -6.54 -7.44 15.61
C LEU A 44 -5.80 -7.53 16.95
N HIS A 45 -4.53 -7.13 16.97
CA HIS A 45 -3.73 -7.15 18.20
C HIS A 45 -3.95 -5.92 19.12
N GLY A 46 -4.90 -5.03 18.83
CA GLY A 46 -5.19 -3.84 19.64
C GLY A 46 -4.13 -2.74 19.59
N ASN A 47 -3.23 -2.77 18.59
CA ASN A 47 -2.11 -1.85 18.48
C ASN A 47 -2.37 -0.68 17.51
N HIS A 48 -3.60 -0.50 17.04
CA HIS A 48 -3.96 0.55 16.09
C HIS A 48 -4.61 1.75 16.80
N ARG A 49 -4.05 2.97 16.59
CA ARG A 49 -4.48 4.21 17.28
C ARG A 49 -5.95 4.57 17.07
N MET A 50 -6.54 4.18 15.92
CA MET A 50 -7.92 4.48 15.56
C MET A 50 -8.92 3.43 16.07
N TYR A 51 -8.42 2.45 16.84
CA TYR A 51 -9.20 1.42 17.52
C TYR A 51 -8.93 1.50 19.04
N PRO A 52 -9.39 2.58 19.70
CA PRO A 52 -9.29 2.68 21.16
C PRO A 52 -10.09 1.59 21.85
N SER A 53 -9.82 1.37 23.14
CA SER A 53 -10.57 0.41 23.95
C SER A 53 -12.09 0.64 23.84
N GLY A 54 -12.85 -0.45 23.69
CA GLY A 54 -14.29 -0.40 23.52
C GLY A 54 -14.77 -0.17 22.08
N THR A 55 -13.85 -0.07 21.10
CA THR A 55 -14.26 -0.01 19.69
C THR A 55 -14.87 -1.34 19.26
N VAL A 56 -16.06 -1.28 18.69
CA VAL A 56 -16.68 -2.39 17.94
C VAL A 56 -16.83 -1.92 16.50
N ARG A 57 -16.21 -2.62 15.54
CA ARG A 57 -16.17 -2.18 14.14
C ARG A 57 -15.81 -3.33 13.21
N ILE A 58 -16.25 -3.24 11.96
CA ILE A 58 -15.85 -4.14 10.88
C ILE A 58 -14.59 -3.59 10.23
N PRO A 59 -13.43 -4.29 10.26
CA PRO A 59 -12.21 -3.86 9.55
C PRO A 59 -12.28 -4.16 8.05
N GLY A 60 -11.12 -4.00 7.36
CA GLY A 60 -10.97 -4.24 5.93
C GLY A 60 -11.08 -2.95 5.11
N HIS A 61 -9.95 -2.49 4.56
CA HIS A 61 -9.84 -1.22 3.83
C HIS A 61 -9.38 -1.37 2.39
N GLU A 62 -9.17 -2.59 1.91
CA GLU A 62 -8.76 -2.95 0.56
C GLU A 62 -9.94 -3.63 -0.14
N VAL A 63 -10.92 -2.86 -0.67
CA VAL A 63 -12.26 -3.34 -0.99
C VAL A 63 -12.63 -3.17 -2.45
N VAL A 64 -13.09 -4.25 -3.06
CA VAL A 64 -13.70 -4.28 -4.39
C VAL A 64 -15.10 -4.90 -4.32
N GLY A 65 -16.03 -4.33 -5.06
CA GLY A 65 -17.38 -4.83 -5.11
C GLY A 65 -18.18 -4.29 -6.28
N SER A 66 -19.49 -4.46 -6.22
CA SER A 66 -20.43 -3.82 -7.14
C SER A 66 -21.40 -2.94 -6.35
N ILE A 67 -21.77 -1.82 -6.92
CA ILE A 67 -22.79 -0.93 -6.34
C ILE A 67 -24.11 -1.70 -6.25
N ALA A 68 -24.59 -1.95 -5.04
CA ALA A 68 -25.85 -2.60 -4.78
C ALA A 68 -26.99 -1.57 -4.74
N GLU A 69 -26.74 -0.42 -4.11
CA GLU A 69 -27.70 0.68 -4.00
C GLU A 69 -26.96 2.02 -4.00
N ALA A 70 -27.58 3.03 -4.60
CA ALA A 70 -27.06 4.40 -4.66
C ALA A 70 -28.11 5.37 -4.11
N GLY A 71 -27.67 6.35 -3.33
CA GLY A 71 -28.53 7.46 -2.89
C GLY A 71 -29.14 8.21 -4.06
N ALA A 72 -30.29 8.85 -3.84
CA ALA A 72 -31.15 9.39 -4.90
C ALA A 72 -30.44 10.37 -5.87
N ASP A 73 -29.39 11.01 -5.43
CA ASP A 73 -28.59 11.99 -6.19
C ASP A 73 -27.37 11.39 -6.92
N GLN A 74 -27.06 10.09 -6.71
CA GLN A 74 -25.85 9.42 -7.21
C GLN A 74 -26.04 8.76 -8.59
N LYS A 75 -26.51 9.53 -9.60
CA LYS A 75 -26.74 9.02 -10.97
C LYS A 75 -25.44 8.58 -11.69
N ALA A 76 -24.29 9.09 -11.29
CA ALA A 76 -22.99 8.73 -11.86
C ALA A 76 -22.52 7.31 -11.47
N HIS A 77 -23.16 6.69 -10.48
CA HIS A 77 -22.79 5.41 -9.91
C HIS A 77 -23.96 4.41 -10.03
N PRO A 78 -24.21 3.83 -11.21
CA PRO A 78 -25.35 2.93 -11.42
C PRO A 78 -25.18 1.62 -10.66
N ALA A 79 -26.30 1.06 -10.22
CA ALA A 79 -26.33 -0.27 -9.62
C ALA A 79 -25.72 -1.32 -10.57
N GLY A 80 -24.97 -2.26 -10.02
CA GLY A 80 -24.22 -3.27 -10.78
C GLY A 80 -22.84 -2.84 -11.23
N GLN A 81 -22.49 -1.55 -11.22
CA GLN A 81 -21.15 -1.08 -11.59
C GLN A 81 -20.10 -1.66 -10.64
N ARG A 82 -19.05 -2.28 -11.19
CA ARG A 82 -17.91 -2.77 -10.43
C ARG A 82 -17.00 -1.61 -10.06
N VAL A 83 -16.59 -1.57 -8.79
CA VAL A 83 -15.81 -0.47 -8.22
C VAL A 83 -14.77 -0.96 -7.23
N PHE A 84 -13.64 -0.29 -7.20
CA PHE A 84 -12.72 -0.28 -6.07
C PHE A 84 -13.06 0.92 -5.18
N CYS A 85 -13.03 0.70 -3.86
CA CYS A 85 -13.31 1.73 -2.86
C CYS A 85 -12.00 2.23 -2.27
N ALA A 86 -11.49 3.39 -2.73
CA ALA A 86 -10.31 4.01 -2.13
C ALA A 86 -10.61 4.41 -0.68
N PRO A 87 -9.87 3.89 0.33
CA PRO A 87 -10.32 3.99 1.71
C PRO A 87 -10.19 5.39 2.30
N ASN A 88 -9.14 6.13 1.93
CA ASN A 88 -8.75 7.38 2.61
C ASN A 88 -9.55 8.58 2.10
N THR A 89 -10.28 9.25 2.99
CA THR A 89 -11.10 10.42 2.69
C THR A 89 -10.63 11.61 3.51
N GLY A 90 -10.17 12.68 2.88
CA GLY A 90 -9.71 13.89 3.55
C GLY A 90 -10.87 14.82 3.94
N CYS A 91 -10.56 15.99 4.56
CA CYS A 91 -11.58 17.01 4.83
C CYS A 91 -12.05 17.74 3.54
N GLY A 92 -11.28 17.65 2.45
CA GLY A 92 -11.58 18.24 1.14
C GLY A 92 -11.07 19.68 0.95
N HIS A 93 -10.73 20.42 2.01
CA HIS A 93 -10.43 21.85 1.94
C HIS A 93 -9.09 22.29 2.57
N CYS A 94 -8.38 21.42 3.31
CA CYS A 94 -7.05 21.75 3.83
C CYS A 94 -5.99 21.65 2.71
N LEU A 95 -4.81 22.23 2.94
CA LEU A 95 -3.71 22.23 1.97
C LEU A 95 -3.41 20.81 1.46
N GLN A 96 -3.35 19.82 2.34
CA GLN A 96 -3.07 18.45 1.94
C GLN A 96 -4.13 17.89 0.98
N CYS A 97 -5.41 18.15 1.25
CA CYS A 97 -6.50 17.71 0.39
C CYS A 97 -6.48 18.41 -0.98
N ILE A 98 -6.35 19.74 -1.02
CA ILE A 98 -6.38 20.50 -2.28
C ILE A 98 -5.15 20.23 -3.16
N THR A 99 -4.03 19.76 -2.57
CA THR A 99 -2.82 19.33 -3.30
C THR A 99 -2.80 17.83 -3.63
N GLY A 100 -3.92 17.09 -3.42
CA GLY A 100 -4.04 15.68 -3.77
C GLY A 100 -3.42 14.70 -2.78
N ASN A 101 -3.07 15.17 -1.57
CA ASN A 101 -2.49 14.36 -0.50
C ASN A 101 -3.49 14.12 0.64
N ASN A 102 -4.72 13.73 0.31
CA ASN A 102 -5.79 13.54 1.29
C ASN A 102 -5.47 12.50 2.38
N ASN A 103 -4.58 11.55 2.11
CA ASN A 103 -4.02 10.61 3.09
C ASN A 103 -3.22 11.29 4.23
N LEU A 104 -2.75 12.53 4.02
CA LEU A 104 -2.02 13.33 5.01
C LEU A 104 -2.92 14.39 5.70
N CYS A 105 -4.22 14.35 5.47
CA CYS A 105 -5.18 15.24 6.11
C CYS A 105 -5.23 14.96 7.62
N ALA A 106 -5.15 16.02 8.45
CA ALA A 106 -5.24 15.86 9.91
C ALA A 106 -6.61 15.31 10.37
N ASN A 107 -7.66 15.58 9.57
CA ASN A 107 -9.04 15.13 9.80
C ASN A 107 -9.46 14.13 8.73
N TYR A 108 -8.61 13.10 8.49
CA TYR A 108 -8.97 12.07 7.54
C TYR A 108 -9.85 11.00 8.15
N ASP A 109 -10.71 10.42 7.31
CA ASP A 109 -11.46 9.20 7.59
C ASP A 109 -10.94 8.08 6.69
N ALA A 110 -11.11 6.84 7.11
CA ALA A 110 -10.75 5.69 6.31
C ALA A 110 -11.72 4.52 6.54
N ILE A 111 -12.27 4.00 5.43
CA ILE A 111 -13.12 2.79 5.43
C ILE A 111 -12.32 1.63 6.05
N GLY A 112 -12.93 0.86 6.95
CA GLY A 112 -12.29 -0.23 7.68
C GLY A 112 -11.33 0.20 8.79
N VAL A 113 -11.11 1.53 8.96
CA VAL A 113 -10.21 2.07 9.99
C VAL A 113 -10.95 3.03 10.93
N THR A 114 -11.63 4.05 10.41
CA THR A 114 -12.43 4.98 11.23
C THR A 114 -13.93 4.70 11.13
N SER A 115 -14.35 4.01 10.09
CA SER A 115 -15.71 3.51 9.86
C SER A 115 -15.69 2.02 9.54
N ASP A 116 -16.85 1.38 9.47
CA ASP A 116 -16.97 -0.01 9.06
C ASP A 116 -16.42 -0.23 7.66
N GLY A 117 -15.78 -1.39 7.46
CA GLY A 117 -15.04 -1.76 6.26
C GLY A 117 -15.59 -2.96 5.52
N GLY A 118 -14.74 -3.52 4.66
CA GLY A 118 -15.10 -4.54 3.68
C GLY A 118 -14.95 -5.99 4.13
N PHE A 119 -14.62 -6.29 5.37
CA PHE A 119 -14.71 -7.68 5.87
C PHE A 119 -16.15 -8.03 6.21
N ALA A 120 -17.06 -7.74 5.26
CA ALA A 120 -18.50 -7.98 5.31
C ALA A 120 -19.05 -8.20 3.89
N GLU A 121 -20.29 -8.72 3.78
CA GLU A 121 -20.94 -8.87 2.48
C GLU A 121 -21.29 -7.53 1.81
N TYR A 122 -21.51 -6.47 2.62
CA TYR A 122 -21.82 -5.12 2.15
C TYR A 122 -21.05 -4.08 2.98
N VAL A 123 -20.65 -3.01 2.32
CA VAL A 123 -20.02 -1.84 2.95
C VAL A 123 -20.73 -0.56 2.51
N ARG A 124 -21.00 0.33 3.47
CA ARG A 124 -21.52 1.67 3.21
C ARG A 124 -20.37 2.62 2.90
N ILE A 125 -20.50 3.34 1.80
CA ILE A 125 -19.55 4.37 1.40
C ILE A 125 -20.14 5.74 1.73
N PRO A 126 -19.52 6.52 2.62
CA PRO A 126 -20.00 7.84 2.99
C PRO A 126 -20.06 8.81 1.81
N ALA A 127 -21.05 9.71 1.80
CA ALA A 127 -21.24 10.73 0.76
C ALA A 127 -19.96 11.55 0.49
N LYS A 128 -19.22 11.90 1.54
CA LYS A 128 -17.94 12.61 1.45
C LYS A 128 -16.89 11.84 0.64
N SER A 129 -16.83 10.53 0.79
CA SER A 129 -15.92 9.66 0.02
C SER A 129 -16.32 9.62 -1.46
N VAL A 130 -17.63 9.50 -1.73
CA VAL A 130 -18.16 9.53 -3.11
C VAL A 130 -17.83 10.86 -3.79
N GLN A 131 -18.09 11.99 -3.12
CA GLN A 131 -17.83 13.35 -3.62
C GLN A 131 -16.34 13.61 -3.92
N GLN A 132 -15.42 12.96 -3.19
CA GLN A 132 -13.97 13.11 -3.39
C GLN A 132 -13.38 12.14 -4.42
N GLY A 133 -14.23 11.38 -5.14
CA GLY A 133 -13.78 10.48 -6.20
C GLY A 133 -13.15 9.18 -5.70
N ASN A 134 -13.47 8.76 -4.47
CA ASN A 134 -12.95 7.53 -3.88
C ASN A 134 -13.58 6.26 -4.48
N ILE A 135 -14.59 6.38 -5.34
CA ILE A 135 -15.24 5.27 -6.03
C ILE A 135 -14.68 5.16 -7.43
N ILE A 136 -13.80 4.19 -7.63
CA ILE A 136 -13.04 4.01 -8.86
C ILE A 136 -13.63 2.85 -9.67
N PRO A 137 -14.17 3.09 -10.86
CA PRO A 137 -14.69 2.03 -11.73
C PRO A 137 -13.61 1.00 -12.08
N ILE A 138 -13.98 -0.28 -12.04
CA ILE A 138 -13.11 -1.41 -12.41
C ILE A 138 -13.73 -2.11 -13.63
N GLY A 139 -12.92 -2.30 -14.67
CA GLY A 139 -13.36 -3.04 -15.87
C GLY A 139 -13.64 -4.52 -15.56
N ASP A 140 -14.58 -5.09 -16.29
CA ASP A 140 -15.05 -6.49 -16.08
C ASP A 140 -13.95 -7.53 -16.31
N ALA A 141 -12.93 -7.20 -17.08
CA ALA A 141 -11.79 -8.08 -17.35
C ALA A 141 -10.81 -8.22 -16.17
N VAL A 142 -10.86 -7.31 -15.17
CA VAL A 142 -9.97 -7.38 -14.01
C VAL A 142 -10.55 -8.33 -12.97
N ASP A 143 -9.76 -9.32 -12.55
CA ASP A 143 -10.14 -10.22 -11.47
C ASP A 143 -10.40 -9.45 -10.18
N PRO A 144 -11.49 -9.69 -9.43
CA PRO A 144 -11.77 -9.02 -8.17
C PRO A 144 -10.67 -9.16 -7.11
N ALA A 145 -9.99 -10.31 -7.06
CA ALA A 145 -8.88 -10.49 -6.11
C ALA A 145 -7.68 -9.59 -6.46
N VAL A 146 -7.37 -9.46 -7.76
CA VAL A 146 -6.33 -8.54 -8.24
C VAL A 146 -6.76 -7.08 -8.01
N ALA A 147 -8.01 -6.75 -8.28
CA ALA A 147 -8.54 -5.41 -8.08
C ALA A 147 -8.53 -4.98 -6.59
N ALA A 148 -8.69 -5.93 -5.63
CA ALA A 148 -8.57 -5.64 -4.20
C ALA A 148 -7.16 -5.17 -3.82
N LEU A 149 -6.12 -5.58 -4.57
CA LEU A 149 -4.74 -5.15 -4.36
C LEU A 149 -4.48 -3.70 -4.82
N THR A 150 -5.48 -2.99 -5.33
CA THR A 150 -5.32 -1.59 -5.78
C THR A 150 -4.85 -0.68 -4.64
N GLU A 151 -5.34 -0.85 -3.41
CA GLU A 151 -4.92 -0.03 -2.26
C GLU A 151 -3.44 -0.23 -1.91
N PRO A 152 -2.97 -1.44 -1.59
CA PRO A 152 -1.56 -1.64 -1.27
C PRO A 152 -0.65 -1.31 -2.46
N PHE A 153 -1.10 -1.55 -3.69
CA PHE A 153 -0.35 -1.16 -4.89
C PHE A 153 -0.31 0.36 -5.09
N ALA A 154 -1.35 1.11 -4.71
CA ALA A 154 -1.33 2.56 -4.69
C ALA A 154 -0.29 3.12 -3.70
N CYS A 155 -0.11 2.48 -2.55
CA CYS A 155 0.98 2.80 -1.63
C CYS A 155 2.36 2.61 -2.30
N VAL A 156 2.54 1.50 -3.04
CA VAL A 156 3.76 1.20 -3.81
C VAL A 156 4.00 2.25 -4.90
N VAL A 157 2.96 2.60 -5.68
CA VAL A 157 3.01 3.66 -6.70
C VAL A 157 3.46 4.99 -6.09
N ARG A 158 2.85 5.39 -4.97
CA ARG A 158 3.22 6.59 -4.22
C ARG A 158 4.68 6.57 -3.78
N GLY A 159 5.16 5.45 -3.22
CA GLY A 159 6.55 5.27 -2.79
C GLY A 159 7.54 5.46 -3.93
N GLN A 160 7.27 4.87 -5.09
CA GLN A 160 8.15 5.01 -6.25
C GLN A 160 8.03 6.38 -6.94
N ASN A 161 6.86 7.02 -6.91
CA ASN A 161 6.71 8.38 -7.42
C ASN A 161 7.59 9.37 -6.63
N ALA A 162 7.69 9.21 -5.31
CA ALA A 162 8.55 10.03 -4.46
C ALA A 162 10.06 9.88 -4.82
N LEU A 163 10.46 8.74 -5.37
CA LEU A 163 11.83 8.45 -5.78
C LEU A 163 12.17 8.96 -7.18
N ARG A 164 11.21 9.36 -7.99
CA ARG A 164 11.40 9.85 -9.37
C ARG A 164 12.28 8.90 -10.20
N MET A 165 12.02 7.60 -10.10
CA MET A 165 12.76 6.56 -10.79
C MET A 165 12.84 6.83 -12.30
N GLN A 166 14.02 6.60 -12.89
CA GLN A 166 14.26 6.72 -14.32
C GLN A 166 14.51 5.33 -14.95
N PRO A 167 14.18 5.14 -16.24
CA PRO A 167 14.54 3.92 -16.95
C PRO A 167 16.07 3.68 -16.95
N GLY A 168 16.46 2.41 -16.83
CA GLY A 168 17.87 2.00 -16.82
C GLY A 168 18.54 2.02 -15.43
N GLU A 169 17.87 2.51 -14.39
CA GLU A 169 18.43 2.56 -13.03
C GLU A 169 18.47 1.19 -12.36
N VAL A 170 19.43 1.02 -11.45
CA VAL A 170 19.56 -0.14 -10.57
C VAL A 170 18.69 0.06 -9.33
N VAL A 171 17.75 -0.83 -9.12
CA VAL A 171 16.78 -0.77 -8.02
C VAL A 171 17.05 -1.89 -7.02
N LEU A 172 17.29 -1.55 -5.76
CA LEU A 172 17.36 -2.49 -4.65
C LEU A 172 16.06 -2.40 -3.82
N VAL A 173 15.38 -3.54 -3.65
CA VAL A 173 14.24 -3.68 -2.74
C VAL A 173 14.67 -4.54 -1.56
N ILE A 174 14.58 -4.02 -0.34
CA ILE A 174 14.90 -4.76 0.89
C ILE A 174 13.59 -5.25 1.53
N GLY A 175 13.38 -6.57 1.47
CA GLY A 175 12.18 -7.28 1.88
C GLY A 175 11.35 -7.75 0.69
N ALA A 176 11.01 -9.07 0.65
CA ALA A 176 10.17 -9.69 -0.37
C ALA A 176 8.79 -10.13 0.17
N GLY A 177 8.24 -9.38 1.11
CA GLY A 177 6.81 -9.48 1.43
C GLY A 177 5.95 -8.98 0.25
N PRO A 178 4.60 -9.04 0.33
CA PRO A 178 3.71 -8.60 -0.76
C PRO A 178 4.06 -7.21 -1.31
N ILE A 179 4.34 -6.25 -0.44
CA ILE A 179 4.74 -4.88 -0.81
C ILE A 179 6.07 -4.86 -1.58
N GLY A 180 7.09 -5.60 -1.12
CA GLY A 180 8.38 -5.67 -1.81
C GLY A 180 8.28 -6.30 -3.18
N ILE A 181 7.45 -7.35 -3.33
CA ILE A 181 7.15 -7.98 -4.62
C ILE A 181 6.48 -6.97 -5.56
N MET A 182 5.49 -6.23 -5.09
CA MET A 182 4.83 -5.17 -5.87
C MET A 182 5.80 -4.08 -6.30
N HIS A 183 6.71 -3.65 -5.40
CA HIS A 183 7.76 -2.69 -5.73
C HIS A 183 8.69 -3.20 -6.83
N ALA A 184 9.14 -4.45 -6.74
CA ALA A 184 10.02 -5.05 -7.72
C ALA A 184 9.34 -5.18 -9.10
N LYS A 185 8.07 -5.63 -9.13
CA LYS A 185 7.26 -5.71 -10.36
C LYS A 185 7.05 -4.33 -10.99
N LEU A 186 6.69 -3.34 -10.20
CA LEU A 186 6.49 -1.97 -10.70
C LEU A 186 7.80 -1.34 -11.18
N ALA A 187 8.92 -1.58 -10.50
CA ALA A 187 10.23 -1.09 -10.94
C ALA A 187 10.61 -1.65 -12.31
N LYS A 188 10.39 -2.96 -12.53
CA LYS A 188 10.57 -3.58 -13.86
C LYS A 188 9.68 -2.95 -14.90
N ALA A 189 8.40 -2.79 -14.61
CA ALA A 189 7.43 -2.19 -15.51
C ALA A 189 7.78 -0.72 -15.86
N ARG A 190 8.43 0.00 -14.96
CA ARG A 190 8.95 1.37 -15.17
C ARG A 190 10.29 1.41 -15.88
N GLY A 191 10.84 0.27 -16.28
CA GLY A 191 12.07 0.21 -17.06
C GLY A 191 13.35 0.20 -16.23
N ALA A 192 13.33 -0.27 -14.99
CA ALA A 192 14.56 -0.50 -14.22
C ALA A 192 15.56 -1.34 -15.05
N GLY A 193 16.82 -0.90 -15.09
CA GLY A 193 17.87 -1.65 -15.78
C GLY A 193 18.20 -2.95 -15.06
N GLN A 194 18.17 -2.92 -13.73
CA GLN A 194 18.35 -4.09 -12.89
C GLN A 194 17.47 -3.97 -11.64
N VAL A 195 16.87 -5.07 -11.21
CA VAL A 195 16.13 -5.17 -9.95
C VAL A 195 16.76 -6.25 -9.09
N ILE A 196 17.19 -5.86 -7.88
CA ILE A 196 17.75 -6.74 -6.86
C ILE A 196 16.80 -6.73 -5.67
N VAL A 197 16.49 -7.91 -5.14
CA VAL A 197 15.60 -8.07 -3.99
C VAL A 197 16.34 -8.80 -2.88
N SER A 198 16.45 -8.21 -1.70
CA SER A 198 17.04 -8.84 -0.52
C SER A 198 15.96 -9.36 0.40
N GLU A 199 15.99 -10.66 0.74
CA GLU A 199 15.02 -11.30 1.64
C GLU A 199 15.71 -12.36 2.49
N MET A 200 15.45 -12.32 3.82
CA MET A 200 16.06 -13.24 4.80
C MET A 200 15.21 -14.49 5.06
N ILE A 201 13.90 -14.42 4.78
CA ILE A 201 12.97 -15.53 5.02
C ILE A 201 12.98 -16.45 3.81
N PRO A 202 13.46 -17.72 3.94
CA PRO A 202 13.67 -18.62 2.79
C PRO A 202 12.41 -18.79 1.92
N ASP A 203 11.25 -19.03 2.53
CA ASP A 203 10.01 -19.24 1.78
C ASP A 203 9.61 -18.01 0.94
N ARG A 204 9.86 -16.79 1.45
CA ARG A 204 9.61 -15.55 0.71
C ARG A 204 10.63 -15.34 -0.40
N ALA A 205 11.91 -15.64 -0.13
CA ALA A 205 12.96 -15.59 -1.14
C ALA A 205 12.65 -16.55 -2.29
N ASP A 206 12.21 -17.77 -1.99
CA ASP A 206 11.83 -18.76 -3.00
C ASP A 206 10.58 -18.34 -3.78
N GLN A 207 9.59 -17.73 -3.12
CA GLN A 207 8.44 -17.16 -3.82
C GLN A 207 8.87 -16.03 -4.77
N ALA A 208 9.73 -15.13 -4.32
CA ALA A 208 10.26 -14.05 -5.14
C ALA A 208 11.03 -14.57 -6.37
N ARG A 209 11.83 -15.64 -6.20
CA ARG A 209 12.53 -16.32 -7.31
C ARG A 209 11.54 -16.92 -8.32
N ARG A 210 10.50 -17.63 -7.84
CA ARG A 210 9.44 -18.22 -8.71
C ARG A 210 8.69 -17.15 -9.50
N LEU A 211 8.47 -15.97 -8.91
CA LEU A 211 7.81 -14.84 -9.59
C LEU A 211 8.73 -14.10 -10.58
N GLY A 212 10.00 -14.41 -10.63
CA GLY A 212 10.94 -13.81 -11.58
C GLY A 212 11.07 -12.29 -11.44
N ILE A 213 10.93 -11.76 -10.21
CA ILE A 213 10.86 -10.32 -9.98
C ILE A 213 12.23 -9.60 -10.03
N GLY A 214 13.32 -10.33 -10.20
CA GLY A 214 14.69 -9.80 -10.25
C GLY A 214 15.70 -10.78 -9.68
N ARG A 215 16.94 -10.32 -9.42
CA ARG A 215 17.96 -11.06 -8.69
C ARG A 215 17.58 -11.10 -7.20
N VAL A 216 17.25 -12.26 -6.66
CA VAL A 216 16.92 -12.45 -5.25
C VAL A 216 18.15 -12.88 -4.47
N VAL A 217 18.49 -12.12 -3.44
CA VAL A 217 19.67 -12.32 -2.56
C VAL A 217 19.17 -12.67 -1.16
N ASP A 218 19.67 -13.78 -0.63
CA ASP A 218 19.58 -14.09 0.80
C ASP A 218 20.82 -13.52 1.50
N PRO A 219 20.69 -12.45 2.31
CA PRO A 219 21.85 -11.81 2.94
C PRO A 219 22.50 -12.68 4.03
N ALA A 220 21.91 -13.82 4.41
CA ALA A 220 22.54 -14.80 5.27
C ALA A 220 23.50 -15.73 4.50
N ALA A 221 23.28 -15.90 3.19
CA ALA A 221 24.04 -16.80 2.33
C ALA A 221 25.00 -16.06 1.38
N GLU A 222 24.66 -14.83 0.99
CA GLU A 222 25.42 -14.03 0.02
C GLU A 222 25.67 -12.59 0.57
N ASP A 223 26.84 -12.05 0.30
CA ASP A 223 27.10 -10.63 0.61
C ASP A 223 26.31 -9.72 -0.34
N LEU A 224 25.24 -9.12 0.18
CA LEU A 224 24.36 -8.22 -0.58
C LEU A 224 25.14 -7.06 -1.22
N LYS A 225 26.14 -6.50 -0.53
CA LYS A 225 26.98 -5.41 -1.06
C LYS A 225 27.79 -5.89 -2.25
N GLN A 226 28.41 -7.06 -2.15
CA GLN A 226 29.19 -7.64 -3.24
C GLN A 226 28.31 -7.92 -4.47
N VAL A 227 27.15 -8.55 -4.28
CA VAL A 227 26.19 -8.80 -5.36
C VAL A 227 25.77 -7.49 -6.02
N LEU A 228 25.37 -6.49 -5.21
CA LEU A 228 24.96 -5.20 -5.74
C LEU A 228 26.06 -4.50 -6.55
N TRP A 229 27.31 -4.57 -6.08
CA TRP A 229 28.48 -3.98 -6.79
C TRP A 229 28.72 -4.69 -8.13
N GLN A 230 28.56 -6.01 -8.20
CA GLN A 230 28.67 -6.76 -9.45
C GLN A 230 27.59 -6.37 -10.45
N GLU A 231 26.34 -6.31 -9.99
CA GLU A 231 25.17 -6.00 -10.83
C GLU A 231 25.07 -4.52 -11.24
N SER A 232 25.77 -3.62 -10.56
CA SER A 232 25.72 -2.17 -10.79
C SER A 232 27.01 -1.60 -11.39
N ASN A 233 27.96 -2.43 -11.84
CA ASN A 233 29.30 -1.99 -12.26
C ASN A 233 29.98 -1.15 -11.16
N SER A 234 29.97 -1.60 -9.93
CA SER A 234 30.57 -1.00 -8.73
C SER A 234 30.00 0.37 -8.32
N ARG A 235 28.81 0.75 -8.81
CA ARG A 235 28.19 2.06 -8.49
C ARG A 235 27.31 2.03 -7.24
N GLY A 236 26.73 0.89 -6.89
CA GLY A 236 25.66 0.78 -5.91
C GLY A 236 24.25 0.94 -6.53
N ALA A 237 23.21 1.03 -5.72
CA ALA A 237 21.84 1.18 -6.20
C ALA A 237 21.47 2.65 -6.41
N ASP A 238 20.91 2.98 -7.57
CA ASP A 238 20.37 4.31 -7.87
C ASP A 238 19.08 4.56 -7.04
N ILE A 239 18.31 3.50 -6.82
CA ILE A 239 17.08 3.50 -6.04
C ILE A 239 17.14 2.41 -4.97
N ILE A 240 16.82 2.75 -3.72
CA ILE A 240 16.64 1.78 -2.64
C ILE A 240 15.25 1.93 -2.03
N ILE A 241 14.54 0.83 -1.91
CA ILE A 241 13.22 0.77 -1.26
C ILE A 241 13.31 -0.18 -0.07
N VAL A 242 13.22 0.37 1.14
CA VAL A 242 13.22 -0.45 2.35
C VAL A 242 11.78 -0.81 2.70
N ALA A 243 11.33 -1.98 2.20
CA ALA A 243 9.99 -2.51 2.41
C ALA A 243 9.85 -3.36 3.70
N ALA A 244 10.95 -3.56 4.42
CA ALA A 244 10.99 -4.27 5.69
C ALA A 244 11.01 -3.30 6.89
N PRO A 245 10.26 -3.55 7.98
CA PRO A 245 10.27 -2.72 9.20
C PRO A 245 11.49 -3.08 10.09
N ALA A 246 12.70 -2.98 9.54
CA ALA A 246 13.94 -3.41 10.18
C ALA A 246 14.97 -2.28 10.25
N HIS A 247 15.53 -2.05 11.44
CA HIS A 247 16.55 -1.02 11.69
C HIS A 247 17.77 -1.21 10.79
N ALA A 248 18.37 -2.40 10.81
CA ALA A 248 19.54 -2.72 10.00
C ALA A 248 19.32 -2.49 8.50
N ALA A 249 18.10 -2.70 8.00
CA ALA A 249 17.75 -2.45 6.61
C ALA A 249 17.76 -0.95 6.26
N GLN A 250 17.27 -0.10 7.17
CA GLN A 250 17.31 1.36 6.97
C GLN A 250 18.73 1.91 7.14
N GLU A 251 19.48 1.41 8.10
CA GLU A 251 20.86 1.83 8.36
C GLU A 251 21.81 1.45 7.22
N SER A 252 21.75 0.20 6.74
CA SER A 252 22.61 -0.28 5.64
C SER A 252 22.28 0.34 4.28
N ALA A 253 21.06 0.83 4.08
CA ALA A 253 20.64 1.42 2.80
C ALA A 253 21.55 2.57 2.34
N LEU A 254 22.10 3.38 3.26
CA LEU A 254 22.97 4.51 2.91
C LEU A 254 24.28 4.05 2.30
N GLU A 255 24.86 2.97 2.81
CA GLU A 255 26.10 2.41 2.26
C GLU A 255 25.88 1.82 0.86
N LEU A 256 24.74 1.15 0.66
CA LEU A 256 24.38 0.44 -0.56
C LEU A 256 23.97 1.39 -1.71
N ALA A 257 23.61 2.64 -1.39
CA ALA A 257 23.22 3.63 -2.37
C ALA A 257 24.40 4.10 -3.26
N ALA A 258 24.13 4.33 -4.52
CA ALA A 258 25.01 5.02 -5.44
C ALA A 258 25.15 6.51 -5.08
N ILE A 259 26.11 7.21 -5.69
CA ILE A 259 26.17 8.69 -5.65
C ILE A 259 24.87 9.23 -6.25
N SER A 260 24.29 10.25 -5.63
CA SER A 260 22.96 10.82 -5.93
C SER A 260 21.83 9.80 -5.87
N GLY A 261 22.01 8.71 -5.13
CA GLY A 261 21.01 7.67 -4.91
C GLY A 261 19.79 8.18 -4.12
N ARG A 262 18.66 7.55 -4.33
CA ARG A 262 17.39 7.90 -3.67
C ARG A 262 16.88 6.72 -2.88
N ILE A 263 16.55 6.95 -1.61
CA ILE A 263 16.16 5.92 -0.65
C ILE A 263 14.74 6.23 -0.18
N ASN A 264 13.86 5.22 -0.17
CA ASN A 264 12.54 5.32 0.46
C ASN A 264 12.44 4.37 1.66
N PHE A 265 12.25 4.93 2.85
CA PHE A 265 11.89 4.18 4.05
C PHE A 265 10.38 3.90 4.02
N PHE A 266 9.99 2.88 3.27
CA PHE A 266 8.59 2.50 3.08
C PHE A 266 8.04 1.77 4.31
N GLY A 267 8.80 0.83 4.87
CA GLY A 267 8.46 0.12 6.10
C GLY A 267 8.70 0.98 7.34
N GLY A 268 7.63 1.33 8.05
CA GLY A 268 7.75 2.04 9.34
C GLY A 268 8.29 1.11 10.45
N LEU A 269 9.12 1.64 11.32
CA LEU A 269 9.70 0.90 12.45
C LEU A 269 8.68 0.69 13.59
N PRO A 270 8.93 -0.28 14.50
CA PRO A 270 8.12 -0.48 15.70
C PRO A 270 8.09 0.77 16.58
N LYS A 271 6.93 1.07 17.19
CA LYS A 271 6.72 2.27 18.01
C LYS A 271 7.62 2.35 19.26
N ASP A 272 7.96 1.21 19.82
CA ASP A 272 8.84 1.09 20.99
C ASP A 272 10.32 1.30 20.64
N ARG A 273 10.70 1.17 19.39
CA ARG A 273 12.05 1.43 18.87
C ARG A 273 11.97 2.17 17.51
N PRO A 274 11.65 3.48 17.50
CA PRO A 274 11.39 4.22 16.26
C PRO A 274 12.64 4.84 15.63
N THR A 275 13.83 4.68 16.23
CA THR A 275 15.06 5.39 15.85
C THR A 275 16.06 4.49 15.16
N VAL A 276 16.82 5.05 14.20
CA VAL A 276 17.97 4.43 13.55
C VAL A 276 19.21 5.30 13.77
N THR A 277 20.40 4.68 13.74
CA THR A 277 21.68 5.39 13.74
C THR A 277 22.27 5.35 12.34
N ILE A 278 22.49 6.51 11.74
CA ILE A 278 22.99 6.64 10.39
C ILE A 278 24.24 7.53 10.33
N ASP A 279 25.15 7.22 9.42
CA ASP A 279 26.28 8.10 9.10
C ASP A 279 25.81 9.25 8.18
N SER A 280 25.70 10.45 8.74
CA SER A 280 25.26 11.63 8.00
C SER A 280 26.23 12.06 6.91
N ASN A 281 27.52 11.68 7.00
CA ASN A 281 28.50 11.97 5.95
C ASN A 281 28.21 11.17 4.67
N LEU A 282 27.64 9.97 4.78
CA LEU A 282 27.19 9.25 3.59
C LEU A 282 26.11 10.03 2.83
N ILE A 283 25.18 10.67 3.55
CA ILE A 283 24.14 11.50 2.94
C ILE A 283 24.81 12.70 2.25
N HIS A 284 25.72 13.39 2.95
CA HIS A 284 26.38 14.59 2.43
C HIS A 284 27.28 14.30 1.23
N TYR A 285 28.21 13.35 1.35
CA TYR A 285 29.21 13.12 0.31
C TYR A 285 28.72 12.31 -0.89
N LYS A 286 27.62 11.56 -0.73
CA LYS A 286 26.95 10.89 -1.86
C LYS A 286 25.76 11.69 -2.41
N GLU A 287 25.44 12.86 -1.85
CA GLU A 287 24.25 13.66 -2.22
C GLU A 287 22.96 12.83 -2.23
N LEU A 288 22.73 12.03 -1.17
CA LEU A 288 21.59 11.12 -1.10
C LEU A 288 20.29 11.89 -0.85
N VAL A 289 19.20 11.42 -1.47
CA VAL A 289 17.85 11.85 -1.15
C VAL A 289 17.15 10.74 -0.36
N ILE A 290 16.80 11.04 0.89
CA ILE A 290 16.04 10.12 1.73
C ILE A 290 14.58 10.59 1.78
N THR A 291 13.66 9.70 1.43
CA THR A 291 12.22 9.93 1.45
C THR A 291 11.51 8.89 2.29
N ALA A 292 10.26 9.17 2.64
CA ALA A 292 9.33 8.20 3.22
C ALA A 292 7.92 8.49 2.71
N THR A 293 7.08 7.47 2.65
CA THR A 293 5.68 7.61 2.28
C THR A 293 4.79 6.81 3.22
N THR A 294 3.59 7.28 3.45
CA THR A 294 2.60 6.58 4.29
C THR A 294 1.24 6.59 3.63
N ALA A 295 0.58 5.45 3.64
CA ALA A 295 -0.71 5.23 2.99
C ALA A 295 -0.72 5.69 1.52
N CYS A 296 -1.89 5.83 0.91
CA CYS A 296 -2.07 6.33 -0.45
C CYS A 296 -3.16 7.40 -0.49
N SER A 297 -3.07 8.33 -1.43
CA SER A 297 -4.15 9.27 -1.73
C SER A 297 -5.15 8.66 -2.72
N THR A 298 -6.30 9.30 -2.88
CA THR A 298 -7.27 8.94 -3.92
C THR A 298 -6.63 8.99 -5.32
N ALA A 299 -5.75 9.97 -5.58
CA ALA A 299 -5.04 10.08 -6.85
C ALA A 299 -4.07 8.90 -7.08
N ASP A 300 -3.36 8.44 -6.04
CA ASP A 300 -2.49 7.25 -6.12
C ASP A 300 -3.33 5.99 -6.42
N CYS A 301 -4.53 5.87 -5.83
CA CYS A 301 -5.45 4.76 -6.11
C CYS A 301 -5.95 4.79 -7.57
N TRP A 302 -6.29 5.96 -8.11
CA TRP A 302 -6.64 6.10 -9.52
C TRP A 302 -5.49 5.67 -10.42
N GLN A 303 -4.26 6.11 -10.15
CA GLN A 303 -3.08 5.72 -10.94
C GLN A 303 -2.82 4.21 -10.85
N ALA A 304 -2.91 3.62 -9.66
CA ALA A 304 -2.74 2.19 -9.44
C ALA A 304 -3.78 1.37 -10.22
N SER A 305 -5.06 1.77 -10.15
CA SER A 305 -6.15 1.15 -10.90
C SER A 305 -5.90 1.17 -12.41
N GLN A 306 -5.40 2.27 -12.97
CA GLN A 306 -5.05 2.37 -14.39
C GLN A 306 -3.90 1.43 -14.77
N ILE A 307 -2.86 1.33 -13.93
CA ILE A 307 -1.74 0.41 -14.15
C ILE A 307 -2.21 -1.04 -14.13
N ILE A 308 -3.07 -1.42 -13.18
CA ILE A 308 -3.66 -2.76 -13.12
C ILE A 308 -4.52 -3.03 -14.37
N ALA A 309 -5.41 -2.11 -14.72
CA ALA A 309 -6.31 -2.27 -15.86
C ALA A 309 -5.56 -2.37 -17.19
N SER A 310 -4.40 -1.74 -17.32
CA SER A 310 -3.57 -1.82 -18.54
C SER A 310 -2.80 -3.13 -18.70
N GLY A 311 -2.73 -3.95 -17.63
CA GLY A 311 -1.89 -5.17 -17.61
C GLY A 311 -0.39 -4.89 -17.58
N LEU A 312 0.04 -3.64 -17.31
CA LEU A 312 1.47 -3.28 -17.23
C LEU A 312 2.18 -4.00 -16.09
N VAL A 313 1.48 -4.28 -15.01
CA VAL A 313 1.97 -5.05 -13.86
C VAL A 313 1.01 -6.21 -13.60
N ASP A 314 1.55 -7.41 -13.57
CA ASP A 314 0.85 -8.62 -13.18
C ASP A 314 0.94 -8.77 -11.65
N LEU A 315 -0.18 -8.63 -10.92
CA LEU A 315 -0.27 -8.65 -9.45
C LEU A 315 -0.81 -9.97 -8.92
#